data_64f8e9fc269fcdc475efdd7e1480b41d
#
_entry.id   64f8e9fc269fcdc475efdd7e1480b41d
#
_cell.length_a   1.000
_cell.length_b   1.000
_cell.length_c   1.000
_cell.angle_alpha   90.00
_cell.angle_beta   90.00
_cell.angle_gamma   90.00
#
_symmetry.space_group_name_H-M   'P 1'
#
loop_
_entity.id
_entity.type
_entity.pdbx_description
1 polymer ?
#
loop_
_entity_poly.entity_id
_entity_poly.type
_entity_poly.pdbx_seq_one_letter_code
_entity_poly.pdbx_strand_id
1 'polypeptide(L)'
;MSKKDKTLKGIKTPSRRKFFKAAAATSAVAAATLAMPSIAKAATTLKVQAAWGGGIFLENAQAYVKRVNEMSGGSLKIDLLPVNSVVKTSQMQDAVHRGVLDGAHYVPAYWYSKSPAASLFGTGPCWGWSAQELLGWIQYGGGMQLFNKLMGSLGSVSYTHLTLPTTPYV
;
A
#
# COMPACT_ATOMS: atom_id res chain seq x y z
N MET A 1 -32.35 84.93 22.22
CA MET A 1 -31.10 84.26 22.00
C MET A 1 -31.44 82.82 21.96
N SER A 2 -31.42 82.21 20.76
CA SER A 2 -32.10 80.98 20.47
C SER A 2 -31.12 79.78 20.53
N LYS A 3 -31.46 78.72 21.31
CA LYS A 3 -30.81 77.41 21.33
C LYS A 3 -31.37 76.60 20.20
N LYS A 4 -30.50 76.13 19.30
CA LYS A 4 -30.84 75.16 18.27
C LYS A 4 -30.75 73.73 18.81
N ASP A 5 -31.89 73.07 18.92
CA ASP A 5 -32.01 71.61 19.16
C ASP A 5 -31.43 70.84 18.03
N LYS A 6 -30.44 70.01 18.34
CA LYS A 6 -29.93 68.93 17.40
C LYS A 6 -30.76 67.65 17.58
N THR A 7 -31.66 67.40 16.65
CA THR A 7 -32.46 66.20 16.56
C THR A 7 -31.56 64.99 16.31
N LEU A 8 -31.50 64.12 17.28
CA LEU A 8 -30.81 62.76 17.11
C LEU A 8 -31.61 61.91 16.14
N LYS A 9 -31.04 61.65 14.99
CA LYS A 9 -31.57 60.71 14.00
C LYS A 9 -31.59 59.30 14.60
N GLY A 10 -32.79 58.72 14.76
CA GLY A 10 -33.02 57.40 15.36
C GLY A 10 -32.29 56.29 14.65
N ILE A 11 -31.50 55.53 15.41
CA ILE A 11 -30.85 54.28 14.99
C ILE A 11 -31.95 53.25 14.75
N LYS A 12 -32.16 52.88 13.49
CA LYS A 12 -33.09 51.78 13.13
C LYS A 12 -32.54 50.47 13.62
N THR A 13 -33.02 49.97 14.73
CA THR A 13 -32.72 48.63 15.21
C THR A 13 -33.29 47.57 14.22
N PRO A 14 -32.50 46.63 13.77
CA PRO A 14 -32.99 45.59 12.85
C PRO A 14 -34.04 44.74 13.56
N SER A 15 -35.14 44.47 12.87
CA SER A 15 -36.25 43.67 13.38
C SER A 15 -35.74 42.28 13.80
N ARG A 16 -36.16 41.79 14.99
CA ARG A 16 -35.84 40.43 15.51
C ARG A 16 -36.03 39.33 14.46
N ARG A 17 -37.04 39.43 13.60
CA ARG A 17 -37.26 38.49 12.51
C ARG A 17 -36.15 38.48 11.45
N LYS A 18 -35.52 39.60 11.14
CA LYS A 18 -34.39 39.67 10.20
C LYS A 18 -33.13 39.05 10.81
N PHE A 19 -32.92 39.23 12.11
CA PHE A 19 -31.80 38.68 12.84
C PHE A 19 -31.89 37.11 12.85
N PHE A 20 -33.05 36.56 13.17
CA PHE A 20 -33.23 35.10 13.17
C PHE A 20 -33.13 34.45 11.78
N LYS A 21 -33.58 35.16 10.73
CA LYS A 21 -33.38 34.67 9.34
C LYS A 21 -31.91 34.70 8.92
N ALA A 22 -31.12 35.67 9.33
CA ALA A 22 -29.69 35.71 9.06
C ALA A 22 -28.91 34.67 9.87
N ALA A 23 -29.27 34.46 11.14
CA ALA A 23 -28.66 33.42 11.99
C ALA A 23 -28.96 32.00 11.50
N ALA A 24 -30.17 31.74 10.99
CA ALA A 24 -30.53 30.44 10.43
C ALA A 24 -29.79 30.15 9.11
N ALA A 25 -29.50 31.15 8.29
CA ALA A 25 -28.76 30.97 7.05
C ALA A 25 -27.27 30.68 7.28
N THR A 26 -26.66 31.30 8.30
CA THR A 26 -25.25 31.08 8.67
C THR A 26 -25.03 29.75 9.37
N SER A 27 -26.01 29.26 10.15
CA SER A 27 -25.90 27.97 10.82
C SER A 27 -26.03 26.76 9.84
N ALA A 28 -26.79 26.90 8.76
CA ALA A 28 -26.92 25.86 7.74
C ALA A 28 -25.63 25.64 6.94
N VAL A 29 -24.86 26.70 6.66
CA VAL A 29 -23.57 26.58 5.95
C VAL A 29 -22.49 26.01 6.87
N ALA A 30 -22.46 26.36 8.16
CA ALA A 30 -21.52 25.83 9.12
C ALA A 30 -21.77 24.34 9.43
N ALA A 31 -23.03 23.89 9.44
CA ALA A 31 -23.38 22.50 9.65
C ALA A 31 -23.01 21.62 8.45
N ALA A 32 -23.05 22.14 7.22
CA ALA A 32 -22.68 21.39 6.00
C ALA A 32 -21.16 21.13 5.92
N THR A 33 -20.33 21.98 6.50
CA THR A 33 -18.87 21.79 6.53
C THR A 33 -18.40 20.82 7.61
N LEU A 34 -19.23 20.56 8.65
CA LEU A 34 -18.91 19.62 9.74
C LEU A 34 -19.42 18.20 9.47
N ALA A 35 -20.22 18.00 8.42
CA ALA A 35 -20.87 16.71 8.11
C ALA A 35 -20.20 15.92 6.98
N MET A 36 -18.99 16.27 6.57
CA MET A 36 -18.18 15.32 5.79
C MET A 36 -17.40 14.45 6.77
N PRO A 37 -17.82 13.21 7.05
CA PRO A 37 -16.92 12.28 7.67
C PRO A 37 -15.78 12.07 6.67
N SER A 38 -14.63 12.70 6.89
CA SER A 38 -13.40 12.23 6.32
C SER A 38 -13.21 10.85 6.93
N ILE A 39 -13.65 9.81 6.22
CA ILE A 39 -13.20 8.45 6.51
C ILE A 39 -11.70 8.52 6.25
N ALA A 40 -10.94 8.82 7.30
CA ALA A 40 -9.52 8.58 7.30
C ALA A 40 -9.39 7.08 7.10
N LYS A 41 -9.27 6.65 5.84
CA LYS A 41 -8.93 5.28 5.53
C LYS A 41 -7.59 5.06 6.21
N ALA A 42 -7.59 4.29 7.29
CA ALA A 42 -6.36 3.92 7.98
C ALA A 42 -5.43 3.33 6.92
N ALA A 43 -4.26 3.95 6.74
CA ALA A 43 -3.27 3.48 5.79
C ALA A 43 -2.87 2.06 6.17
N THR A 44 -3.03 1.11 5.28
CA THR A 44 -2.52 -0.24 5.48
C THR A 44 -1.01 -0.20 5.32
N THR A 45 -0.27 -0.60 6.36
CA THR A 45 1.20 -0.70 6.28
C THR A 45 1.60 -2.16 6.16
N LEU A 46 2.36 -2.49 5.10
CA LEU A 46 2.91 -3.83 4.86
C LEU A 46 4.40 -3.84 5.17
N LYS A 47 4.82 -4.75 6.03
CA LYS A 47 6.24 -5.00 6.36
C LYS A 47 6.83 -6.01 5.39
N VAL A 48 7.72 -5.55 4.52
CA VAL A 48 8.38 -6.37 3.50
C VAL A 48 9.88 -6.37 3.75
N GLN A 49 10.48 -7.52 4.00
CA GLN A 49 11.93 -7.62 4.18
C GLN A 49 12.62 -7.96 2.87
N ALA A 50 13.73 -7.25 2.58
CA ALA A 50 14.61 -7.58 1.47
C ALA A 50 15.69 -8.60 1.89
N ALA A 51 16.07 -9.49 0.98
CA ALA A 51 17.17 -10.42 1.19
C ALA A 51 18.55 -9.82 0.85
N TRP A 52 18.56 -8.58 0.35
CA TRP A 52 19.74 -7.93 -0.23
C TRP A 52 20.26 -6.83 0.68
N GLY A 53 21.56 -6.80 0.86
CA GLY A 53 22.25 -5.72 1.60
C GLY A 53 22.66 -4.54 0.74
N GLY A 54 22.53 -4.65 -0.60
CA GLY A 54 22.90 -3.61 -1.56
C GLY A 54 22.81 -4.09 -3.02
N GLY A 55 23.21 -3.22 -3.95
CA GLY A 55 23.24 -3.48 -5.38
C GLY A 55 21.86 -3.48 -6.04
N ILE A 56 21.85 -3.86 -7.32
CA ILE A 56 20.69 -3.72 -8.22
C ILE A 56 19.40 -4.35 -7.69
N PHE A 57 19.49 -5.45 -6.97
CA PHE A 57 18.30 -6.11 -6.43
C PHE A 57 17.64 -5.29 -5.33
N LEU A 58 18.43 -4.67 -4.44
CA LEU A 58 17.89 -3.76 -3.43
C LEU A 58 17.36 -2.48 -4.06
N GLU A 59 18.07 -1.92 -5.02
CA GLU A 59 17.66 -0.71 -5.75
C GLU A 59 16.32 -0.94 -6.47
N ASN A 60 16.13 -2.09 -7.11
CA ASN A 60 14.86 -2.47 -7.73
C ASN A 60 13.73 -2.58 -6.71
N ALA A 61 13.98 -3.19 -5.54
CA ALA A 61 13.00 -3.27 -4.47
C ALA A 61 12.62 -1.88 -3.95
N GLN A 62 13.61 -1.01 -3.74
CA GLN A 62 13.38 0.38 -3.30
C GLN A 62 12.59 1.19 -4.33
N ALA A 63 12.93 1.07 -5.62
CA ALA A 63 12.22 1.73 -6.71
C ALA A 63 10.76 1.26 -6.81
N TYR A 64 10.54 -0.04 -6.65
CA TYR A 64 9.19 -0.62 -6.60
C TYR A 64 8.38 -0.05 -5.44
N VAL A 65 8.92 -0.12 -4.22
CA VAL A 65 8.26 0.35 -3.00
C VAL A 65 7.94 1.85 -3.10
N LYS A 66 8.88 2.65 -3.60
CA LYS A 66 8.66 4.08 -3.81
C LYS A 66 7.46 4.32 -4.74
N ARG A 67 7.41 3.65 -5.89
CA ARG A 67 6.29 3.79 -6.85
C ARG A 67 4.95 3.38 -6.24
N VAL A 68 4.90 2.25 -5.55
CA VAL A 68 3.66 1.78 -4.92
C VAL A 68 3.18 2.77 -3.87
N ASN A 69 4.07 3.26 -3.01
CA ASN A 69 3.73 4.22 -1.97
C ASN A 69 3.23 5.56 -2.55
N GLU A 70 3.85 6.04 -3.64
CA GLU A 70 3.42 7.24 -4.36
C GLU A 70 2.05 7.04 -5.03
N MET A 71 1.85 5.93 -5.73
CA MET A 71 0.60 5.63 -6.45
C MET A 71 -0.58 5.38 -5.53
N SER A 72 -0.33 4.89 -4.32
CA SER A 72 -1.40 4.56 -3.37
C SER A 72 -2.09 5.76 -2.75
N GLY A 73 -1.54 6.98 -2.93
CA GLY A 73 -2.10 8.19 -2.35
C GLY A 73 -2.25 8.13 -0.82
N GLY A 74 -1.40 7.34 -0.14
CA GLY A 74 -1.42 7.17 1.32
C GLY A 74 -2.39 6.07 1.83
N SER A 75 -3.11 5.39 0.95
CA SER A 75 -4.00 4.27 1.36
C SER A 75 -3.24 2.99 1.67
N LEU A 76 -2.06 2.81 1.07
CA LEU A 76 -1.14 1.70 1.28
C LEU A 76 0.28 2.25 1.50
N LYS A 77 0.99 1.69 2.45
CA LYS A 77 2.42 1.94 2.67
C LYS A 77 3.14 0.61 2.73
N ILE A 78 4.14 0.41 1.88
CA ILE A 78 5.11 -0.67 2.04
C ILE A 78 6.30 -0.13 2.82
N ASP A 79 6.63 -0.79 3.93
CA ASP A 79 7.82 -0.54 4.73
C ASP A 79 8.87 -1.60 4.38
N LEU A 80 9.88 -1.18 3.60
CA LEU A 80 10.94 -2.08 3.14
C LEU A 80 12.02 -2.18 4.20
N LEU A 81 12.09 -3.34 4.81
CA LEU A 81 13.01 -3.65 5.89
C LEU A 81 14.35 -4.17 5.35
N PRO A 82 15.50 -3.78 5.95
CA PRO A 82 16.81 -4.26 5.55
C PRO A 82 16.96 -5.78 5.69
N VAL A 83 17.96 -6.33 5.01
CA VAL A 83 18.35 -7.74 5.13
C VAL A 83 18.65 -8.09 6.60
N ASN A 84 18.15 -9.23 7.04
CA ASN A 84 18.33 -9.77 8.39
C ASN A 84 17.83 -8.86 9.54
N SER A 85 16.98 -7.87 9.26
CA SER A 85 16.48 -6.97 10.31
C SER A 85 15.40 -7.60 11.19
N VAL A 86 14.59 -8.49 10.66
CA VAL A 86 13.55 -9.21 11.40
C VAL A 86 13.91 -10.68 11.53
N VAL A 87 14.22 -11.34 10.42
CA VAL A 87 14.62 -12.75 10.36
C VAL A 87 15.78 -12.93 9.40
N LYS A 88 16.52 -14.03 9.55
CA LYS A 88 17.57 -14.42 8.59
C LYS A 88 16.95 -14.74 7.23
N THR A 89 17.70 -14.52 6.15
CA THR A 89 17.24 -14.72 4.77
C THR A 89 16.62 -16.10 4.54
N SER A 90 17.20 -17.17 5.11
CA SER A 90 16.68 -18.53 5.01
C SER A 90 15.33 -18.75 5.71
N GLN A 91 14.95 -17.87 6.62
CA GLN A 91 13.72 -17.96 7.42
C GLN A 91 12.61 -17.03 6.91
N MET A 92 12.88 -16.22 5.87
CA MET A 92 11.92 -15.20 5.40
C MET A 92 10.60 -15.81 4.92
N GLN A 93 10.65 -16.96 4.24
CA GLN A 93 9.43 -17.64 3.80
C GLN A 93 8.56 -18.10 4.99
N ASP A 94 9.17 -18.65 6.06
CA ASP A 94 8.45 -19.03 7.26
C ASP A 94 7.87 -17.81 7.99
N ALA A 95 8.58 -16.69 7.97
CA ALA A 95 8.13 -15.45 8.58
C ALA A 95 6.91 -14.88 7.85
N VAL A 96 6.88 -14.97 6.52
CA VAL A 96 5.70 -14.59 5.72
C VAL A 96 4.54 -15.55 5.99
N HIS A 97 4.80 -16.86 5.95
CA HIS A 97 3.76 -17.87 6.23
C HIS A 97 3.12 -17.68 7.62
N ARG A 98 3.90 -17.31 8.62
CA ARG A 98 3.41 -17.07 9.99
C ARG A 98 2.86 -15.67 10.24
N GLY A 99 2.87 -14.79 9.23
CA GLY A 99 2.40 -13.41 9.38
C GLY A 99 3.31 -12.49 10.20
N VAL A 100 4.57 -12.88 10.43
CA VAL A 100 5.59 -12.01 11.06
C VAL A 100 6.02 -10.91 10.10
N LEU A 101 6.08 -11.24 8.81
CA LEU A 101 6.25 -10.34 7.68
C LEU A 101 5.02 -10.45 6.78
N ASP A 102 4.60 -9.34 6.21
CA ASP A 102 3.52 -9.31 5.22
C ASP A 102 4.03 -9.72 3.83
N GLY A 103 5.32 -9.60 3.59
CA GLY A 103 5.96 -9.99 2.33
C GLY A 103 7.48 -10.05 2.42
N ALA A 104 8.08 -10.61 1.37
CA ALA A 104 9.53 -10.71 1.26
C ALA A 104 9.99 -10.55 -0.19
N HIS A 105 11.10 -9.83 -0.39
CA HIS A 105 11.76 -9.68 -1.68
C HIS A 105 13.05 -10.50 -1.70
N TYR A 106 13.02 -11.68 -2.33
CA TYR A 106 14.12 -12.64 -2.32
C TYR A 106 13.99 -13.66 -3.46
N VAL A 107 14.90 -14.62 -3.54
CA VAL A 107 14.89 -15.69 -4.55
C VAL A 107 14.53 -17.04 -3.94
N PRO A 108 13.80 -17.91 -4.69
CA PRO A 108 13.42 -19.25 -4.22
C PRO A 108 14.59 -20.17 -3.90
N ALA A 109 15.76 -19.93 -4.46
CA ALA A 109 16.95 -20.73 -4.20
C ALA A 109 17.33 -20.83 -2.70
N TYR A 110 16.96 -19.84 -1.90
CA TYR A 110 17.21 -19.90 -0.44
C TYR A 110 16.36 -20.93 0.30
N TRP A 111 15.39 -21.56 -0.38
CA TRP A 111 14.55 -22.62 0.20
C TRP A 111 14.96 -24.03 -0.24
N TYR A 112 16.15 -24.19 -0.78
CA TYR A 112 16.64 -25.48 -1.20
C TYR A 112 16.46 -26.57 -0.13
N SER A 113 16.70 -26.24 1.11
CA SER A 113 16.52 -27.15 2.26
C SER A 113 15.06 -27.58 2.49
N LYS A 114 14.09 -26.78 2.03
CA LYS A 114 12.67 -27.11 2.15
C LYS A 114 12.16 -27.87 0.93
N SER A 115 12.57 -27.45 -0.25
CA SER A 115 12.24 -28.09 -1.50
C SER A 115 13.35 -27.82 -2.54
N PRO A 116 14.06 -28.85 -3.01
CA PRO A 116 15.03 -28.69 -4.08
C PRO A 116 14.43 -28.08 -5.35
N ALA A 117 13.13 -28.31 -5.61
CA ALA A 117 12.42 -27.72 -6.74
C ALA A 117 12.41 -26.18 -6.69
N ALA A 118 12.47 -25.56 -5.52
CA ALA A 118 12.50 -24.12 -5.37
C ALA A 118 13.71 -23.48 -6.08
N SER A 119 14.86 -24.15 -6.07
CA SER A 119 16.07 -23.67 -6.74
C SER A 119 15.91 -23.56 -8.25
N LEU A 120 15.07 -24.38 -8.86
CA LEU A 120 14.87 -24.41 -10.31
C LEU A 120 14.11 -23.17 -10.82
N PHE A 121 13.38 -22.48 -9.95
CA PHE A 121 12.59 -21.31 -10.32
C PHE A 121 13.35 -19.97 -10.14
N GLY A 122 14.40 -19.94 -9.36
CA GLY A 122 15.12 -18.70 -9.05
C GLY A 122 16.45 -18.54 -9.77
N THR A 123 17.27 -19.56 -9.70
CA THR A 123 18.64 -19.60 -10.24
C THR A 123 18.94 -20.96 -10.82
N GLY A 124 17.96 -21.55 -11.47
CA GLY A 124 18.09 -22.88 -12.04
C GLY A 124 19.28 -22.97 -13.00
N PRO A 125 19.88 -24.16 -13.12
CA PRO A 125 20.78 -24.43 -14.22
C PRO A 125 19.98 -24.22 -15.49
N CYS A 126 20.24 -23.12 -16.15
CA CYS A 126 19.37 -22.65 -17.21
C CYS A 126 19.46 -23.51 -18.49
N TRP A 127 20.04 -24.69 -18.44
CA TRP A 127 20.13 -25.60 -19.62
C TRP A 127 20.46 -24.86 -20.92
N GLY A 128 21.25 -23.76 -20.83
CA GLY A 128 21.53 -22.88 -21.92
C GLY A 128 20.47 -21.78 -22.17
N TRP A 129 19.43 -21.67 -21.34
CA TRP A 129 18.39 -20.65 -21.51
C TRP A 129 18.89 -19.26 -21.12
N SER A 130 18.48 -18.27 -21.90
CA SER A 130 18.58 -16.88 -21.52
C SER A 130 17.53 -16.50 -20.47
N ALA A 131 17.71 -15.35 -19.81
CA ALA A 131 16.73 -14.83 -18.87
C ALA A 131 15.35 -14.59 -19.51
N GLN A 132 15.33 -14.18 -20.80
CA GLN A 132 14.10 -13.97 -21.55
C GLN A 132 13.37 -15.28 -21.83
N GLU A 133 14.08 -16.35 -22.18
CA GLU A 133 13.49 -17.66 -22.41
C GLU A 133 12.92 -18.25 -21.13
N LEU A 134 13.65 -18.11 -20.00
CA LEU A 134 13.15 -18.54 -18.70
C LEU A 134 11.89 -17.77 -18.32
N LEU A 135 11.87 -16.45 -18.52
CA LEU A 135 10.71 -15.61 -18.26
C LEU A 135 9.53 -16.00 -19.17
N GLY A 136 9.78 -16.24 -20.44
CA GLY A 136 8.78 -16.72 -21.39
C GLY A 136 8.18 -18.07 -20.97
N TRP A 137 9.00 -19.01 -20.51
CA TRP A 137 8.52 -20.27 -19.97
C TRP A 137 7.68 -20.09 -18.69
N ILE A 138 8.13 -19.24 -17.78
CA ILE A 138 7.36 -18.95 -16.57
C ILE A 138 5.99 -18.40 -16.93
N GLN A 139 5.90 -17.46 -17.87
CA GLN A 139 4.64 -16.81 -18.22
C GLN A 139 3.73 -17.63 -19.11
N TYR A 140 4.28 -18.32 -20.11
CA TYR A 140 3.52 -18.94 -21.18
C TYR A 140 3.70 -20.47 -21.28
N GLY A 141 4.76 -21.00 -20.69
CA GLY A 141 5.12 -22.42 -20.75
C GLY A 141 4.66 -23.26 -19.56
N GLY A 142 3.81 -22.71 -18.68
CA GLY A 142 3.31 -23.44 -17.51
C GLY A 142 4.15 -23.28 -16.25
N GLY A 143 5.27 -22.55 -16.31
CA GLY A 143 6.17 -22.34 -15.17
C GLY A 143 5.48 -21.67 -13.98
N MET A 144 4.60 -20.69 -14.25
CA MET A 144 3.84 -19.98 -13.21
C MET A 144 2.91 -20.93 -12.44
N GLN A 145 2.20 -21.82 -13.13
CA GLN A 145 1.30 -22.78 -12.48
C GLN A 145 2.08 -23.74 -11.57
N LEU A 146 3.23 -24.23 -12.04
CA LEU A 146 4.10 -25.09 -11.24
C LEU A 146 4.67 -24.36 -10.02
N PHE A 147 5.12 -23.13 -10.21
CA PHE A 147 5.62 -22.31 -9.12
C PHE A 147 4.55 -22.00 -8.08
N ASN A 148 3.35 -21.62 -8.49
CA ASN A 148 2.23 -21.40 -7.59
C ASN A 148 1.83 -22.65 -6.82
N LYS A 149 1.89 -23.83 -7.45
CA LYS A 149 1.68 -25.12 -6.77
C LYS A 149 2.74 -25.36 -5.68
N LEU A 150 4.01 -25.08 -6.00
CA LEU A 150 5.10 -25.15 -5.01
C LEU A 150 4.88 -24.17 -3.87
N MET A 151 4.56 -22.89 -4.18
CA MET A 151 4.32 -21.87 -3.15
C MET A 151 3.14 -22.23 -2.26
N GLY A 152 2.04 -22.72 -2.84
CA GLY A 152 0.89 -23.20 -2.08
C GLY A 152 1.23 -24.33 -1.11
N SER A 153 2.09 -25.28 -1.52
CA SER A 153 2.57 -26.35 -0.62
C SER A 153 3.43 -25.83 0.54
N LEU A 154 4.01 -24.64 0.41
CA LEU A 154 4.78 -23.95 1.45
C LEU A 154 3.94 -22.93 2.23
N GLY A 155 2.62 -22.89 2.00
CA GLY A 155 1.71 -21.97 2.69
C GLY A 155 1.95 -20.50 2.35
N SER A 156 2.42 -20.21 1.15
CA SER A 156 2.72 -18.86 0.67
C SER A 156 2.16 -18.66 -0.74
N VAL A 157 2.02 -17.40 -1.14
CA VAL A 157 1.67 -17.00 -2.50
C VAL A 157 2.82 -16.24 -3.14
N SER A 158 2.97 -16.35 -4.46
CA SER A 158 3.97 -15.59 -5.20
C SER A 158 3.32 -14.47 -5.98
N TYR A 159 3.98 -13.32 -5.97
CA TYR A 159 3.66 -12.17 -6.81
C TYR A 159 4.83 -11.94 -7.76
N THR A 160 4.87 -12.66 -8.86
CA THR A 160 5.86 -12.46 -9.92
C THR A 160 5.43 -11.38 -10.92
N HIS A 161 4.14 -11.02 -10.89
CA HIS A 161 3.55 -9.89 -11.58
C HIS A 161 2.55 -9.19 -10.68
N LEU A 162 2.53 -7.86 -10.75
CA LEU A 162 1.44 -7.03 -10.24
C LEU A 162 0.19 -7.27 -11.10
N THR A 163 -0.46 -8.40 -10.93
CA THR A 163 -1.87 -8.49 -11.24
C THR A 163 -2.60 -8.00 -9.99
N LEU A 164 -3.43 -6.98 -10.15
CA LEU A 164 -4.41 -6.57 -9.14
C LEU A 164 -5.08 -7.82 -8.56
N PRO A 165 -5.35 -7.88 -7.25
CA PRO A 165 -5.97 -9.04 -6.63
C PRO A 165 -7.32 -9.28 -7.31
N THR A 166 -7.36 -10.25 -8.18
CA THR A 166 -8.60 -10.89 -8.52
C THR A 166 -9.02 -11.68 -7.29
N THR A 167 -10.13 -11.30 -6.70
CA THR A 167 -10.94 -11.94 -5.64
C THR A 167 -10.38 -13.23 -5.01
N PRO A 168 -10.39 -13.32 -3.68
CA PRO A 168 -10.04 -14.57 -3.02
C PRO A 168 -10.96 -15.67 -3.55
N TYR A 169 -10.36 -16.72 -4.07
CA TYR A 169 -11.08 -17.96 -4.30
C TYR A 169 -11.52 -18.48 -2.93
N VAL A 170 -12.82 -18.46 -2.71
CA VAL A 170 -13.49 -19.16 -1.62
C VAL A 170 -13.37 -20.66 -1.85
#